data_4ec344eef1f200484df91449a05b22d9
#
_entry.id   4ec344eef1f200484df91449a05b22d9
#
_cell.length_a   1.000
_cell.length_b   1.000
_cell.length_c   1.000
_cell.angle_alpha   90.00
_cell.angle_beta   90.00
_cell.angle_gamma   90.00
#
_symmetry.space_group_name_H-M   'P 1'
#
loop_
_entity.id
_entity.type
_entity.pdbx_description
1 polymer ?
#
loop_
_entity_poly.entity_id
_entity_poly.type
_entity_poly.pdbx_seq_one_letter_code
_entity_poly.pdbx_strand_id
1 'polypeptide(L)'
;MGPTDISRRDLLKSVGLGAAASSLLAAGAAEAASPKGAPSRAASEPSGPYNILFILTDQERLFRPGELPRGYRLPGHERLLGKGTLFENHRINSCVCTSSRSVLYTGRHIQQTKMFDNTNFPWIGSLSPDIRTVGHMLRDAGYYTAYKGKWHLTKEFETVNELGSPTKIFTQEMEAYGFSDYFGVGDIIAHDQGGYLHDGIISAMGVSWLRGKGRELGAQGKPWFLAVNLVNPHDIMFLDTDRPGEKVQASNMIGHIRPEPADPLYEKQWRFDLPASHGQALDAPGRPRAHADYIKSHDGLVGHIADEEWRWRRRHNYYLNCLRDVDRNIVALLDELDALGLASNTVVVFTADHGDLDGAHRLHGKGATAYREQNNVPLIVVHPAHAGGKRCQAVTSHVDIAPTLVNLTNAGADKKGEITRSLPGKDFSPLLARPETASQGAVRDGALYCYNMFAYLDGDFMQKAVALMMQPEGKDKVKAAVKDGALKADLGKRGAIRAVFDGRYQFSRYFSPKQHNRPETLDALFALNDVELYDLEHDRHELHNLALDRAKNAELLAKMNDKLNRLIDAEVGEDIGQMLPPNVDGGWVATDASKDV
;
A
#
# COMPACT_ATOMS: atom_id res chain seq x y z
N MET A 1 -37.43 -4.99 -49.82
CA MET A 1 -38.26 -4.77 -48.64
C MET A 1 -37.32 -4.54 -47.47
N GLY A 2 -37.16 -3.29 -47.08
CA GLY A 2 -36.22 -2.85 -46.03
C GLY A 2 -36.89 -2.92 -44.64
N PRO A 3 -36.11 -2.98 -43.54
CA PRO A 3 -36.67 -3.02 -42.22
C PRO A 3 -37.16 -1.63 -41.77
N THR A 4 -38.34 -1.60 -41.19
CA THR A 4 -39.03 -0.42 -40.69
C THR A 4 -38.40 0.07 -39.37
N ASP A 5 -38.01 1.32 -39.39
CA ASP A 5 -37.61 2.12 -38.23
C ASP A 5 -38.76 2.24 -37.21
N ILE A 6 -38.56 1.74 -36.00
CA ILE A 6 -39.44 2.00 -34.87
C ILE A 6 -38.89 3.22 -34.11
N SER A 7 -39.65 4.31 -34.17
CA SER A 7 -39.32 5.57 -33.50
C SER A 7 -39.33 5.44 -31.97
N ARG A 8 -38.39 6.08 -31.28
CA ARG A 8 -38.32 6.20 -29.80
C ARG A 8 -39.59 6.76 -29.15
N ARG A 9 -40.49 7.34 -29.92
CA ARG A 9 -41.77 7.88 -29.43
C ARG A 9 -42.86 6.83 -29.22
N ASP A 10 -42.73 5.67 -29.85
CA ASP A 10 -43.75 4.60 -29.74
C ASP A 10 -43.53 3.65 -28.58
N LEU A 11 -42.33 3.65 -28.01
CA LEU A 11 -42.00 2.84 -26.81
C LEU A 11 -42.52 3.46 -25.51
N LEU A 12 -42.84 4.75 -25.51
CA LEU A 12 -43.29 5.47 -24.30
C LEU A 12 -44.82 5.48 -24.12
N LYS A 13 -45.58 4.88 -25.02
CA LYS A 13 -47.04 4.84 -24.97
C LYS A 13 -47.64 3.57 -24.39
N SER A 14 -46.86 2.55 -24.03
CA SER A 14 -47.35 1.27 -23.51
C SER A 14 -47.22 1.07 -22.01
N VAL A 15 -46.89 2.11 -21.23
CA VAL A 15 -46.93 2.06 -19.76
C VAL A 15 -47.93 3.13 -19.29
N GLY A 16 -49.20 2.73 -19.31
CA GLY A 16 -50.30 3.55 -18.86
C GLY A 16 -50.79 3.16 -17.46
N LEU A 17 -50.77 4.15 -16.60
CA LEU A 17 -51.79 4.49 -15.61
C LEU A 17 -52.22 3.47 -14.53
N GLY A 18 -51.87 3.80 -13.31
CA GLY A 18 -52.57 3.39 -12.09
C GLY A 18 -52.35 4.44 -10.98
N ALA A 19 -53.03 5.59 -11.10
CA ALA A 19 -53.10 6.57 -10.03
C ALA A 19 -54.50 6.52 -9.37
N ALA A 20 -54.57 6.49 -8.06
CA ALA A 20 -55.63 7.02 -7.20
C ALA A 20 -55.10 7.07 -5.78
N ALA A 21 -54.84 8.21 -5.25
CA ALA A 21 -55.65 9.23 -4.61
C ALA A 21 -55.95 8.90 -3.14
N SER A 22 -55.28 9.62 -2.28
CA SER A 22 -55.73 10.75 -1.44
C SER A 22 -56.51 10.46 -0.16
N SER A 23 -55.97 11.01 0.91
CA SER A 23 -56.58 11.71 2.05
C SER A 23 -57.25 10.89 3.16
N LEU A 24 -56.83 11.06 4.43
CA LEU A 24 -57.39 12.05 5.36
C LEU A 24 -56.67 11.97 6.72
N LEU A 25 -56.39 13.15 7.26
CA LEU A 25 -55.99 13.42 8.64
C LEU A 25 -57.10 13.01 9.63
N ALA A 26 -56.71 12.44 10.76
CA ALA A 26 -57.35 12.70 12.04
C ALA A 26 -56.39 12.46 13.19
N ALA A 27 -56.24 13.48 14.04
CA ALA A 27 -55.47 13.46 15.26
C ALA A 27 -56.12 12.56 16.33
N GLY A 28 -55.27 11.82 17.04
CA GLY A 28 -55.67 11.11 18.25
C GLY A 28 -54.41 10.89 19.08
N ALA A 29 -54.20 11.75 20.10
CA ALA A 29 -53.23 11.53 21.13
C ALA A 29 -53.62 10.33 21.97
N ALA A 30 -52.79 9.29 22.01
CA ALA A 30 -52.85 8.25 23.01
C ALA A 30 -51.47 8.11 23.62
N GLU A 31 -51.34 8.43 24.89
CA GLU A 31 -50.17 8.10 25.72
C GLU A 31 -49.93 6.59 25.66
N ALA A 32 -48.80 6.19 25.06
CA ALA A 32 -48.34 4.81 25.09
C ALA A 32 -47.28 4.68 26.17
N ALA A 33 -47.60 3.90 27.18
CA ALA A 33 -46.71 3.47 28.24
C ALA A 33 -45.44 2.82 27.67
N SER A 34 -44.29 3.22 28.19
CA SER A 34 -42.97 2.60 27.91
C SER A 34 -43.00 1.10 28.22
N PRO A 35 -42.61 0.21 27.31
CA PRO A 35 -42.41 -1.18 27.64
C PRO A 35 -41.10 -1.31 28.45
N LYS A 36 -41.26 -1.89 29.65
CA LYS A 36 -40.14 -2.31 30.50
C LYS A 36 -39.20 -3.18 29.70
N GLY A 37 -37.89 -2.90 29.85
CA GLY A 37 -36.78 -3.52 29.12
C GLY A 37 -36.87 -5.05 29.03
N ALA A 38 -36.82 -5.52 27.80
CA ALA A 38 -36.46 -6.91 27.53
C ALA A 38 -35.00 -7.12 27.98
N PRO A 39 -34.65 -8.26 28.57
CA PRO A 39 -33.28 -8.53 28.95
C PRO A 39 -32.42 -8.52 27.69
N SER A 40 -31.36 -7.75 27.72
CA SER A 40 -30.28 -7.81 26.74
C SER A 40 -29.84 -9.27 26.60
N ARG A 41 -30.19 -9.88 25.49
CA ARG A 41 -29.71 -11.21 25.14
C ARG A 41 -28.20 -11.03 24.96
N ALA A 42 -27.40 -11.50 25.92
CA ALA A 42 -25.96 -11.61 25.74
C ALA A 42 -25.74 -12.28 24.37
N ALA A 43 -25.05 -11.60 23.47
CA ALA A 43 -24.72 -12.16 22.17
C ALA A 43 -23.91 -13.44 22.47
N SER A 44 -24.49 -14.61 22.17
CA SER A 44 -23.75 -15.86 22.21
C SER A 44 -22.55 -15.69 21.28
N GLU A 45 -21.35 -16.04 21.73
CA GLU A 45 -20.18 -16.11 20.85
C GLU A 45 -20.57 -16.87 19.58
N PRO A 46 -20.15 -16.42 18.39
CA PRO A 46 -20.48 -17.11 17.16
C PRO A 46 -19.93 -18.53 17.24
N SER A 47 -20.79 -19.50 17.05
CA SER A 47 -20.45 -20.94 17.13
C SER A 47 -19.72 -21.46 15.91
N GLY A 48 -19.27 -20.57 14.99
CA GLY A 48 -18.63 -20.91 13.72
C GLY A 48 -17.37 -20.08 13.44
N PRO A 49 -16.69 -20.38 12.33
CA PRO A 49 -15.51 -19.65 11.90
C PRO A 49 -15.84 -18.21 11.56
N TYR A 50 -14.98 -17.27 11.93
CA TYR A 50 -15.12 -15.87 11.52
C TYR A 50 -14.85 -15.71 10.02
N ASN A 51 -15.62 -14.87 9.37
CA ASN A 51 -15.26 -14.31 8.06
C ASN A 51 -14.12 -13.30 8.21
N ILE A 52 -13.45 -12.97 7.12
CA ILE A 52 -12.38 -11.97 7.12
C ILE A 52 -12.64 -10.96 6.00
N LEU A 53 -12.83 -9.69 6.37
CA LEU A 53 -12.81 -8.56 5.45
C LEU A 53 -11.44 -7.90 5.53
N PHE A 54 -10.68 -7.94 4.44
CA PHE A 54 -9.38 -7.31 4.32
C PHE A 54 -9.50 -6.04 3.47
N ILE A 55 -9.24 -4.87 4.06
CA ILE A 55 -9.29 -3.58 3.39
C ILE A 55 -7.87 -3.04 3.27
N LEU A 56 -7.44 -2.76 2.04
CA LEU A 56 -6.13 -2.22 1.73
C LEU A 56 -6.27 -0.87 1.02
N THR A 57 -5.62 0.17 1.54
CA THR A 57 -5.41 1.43 0.84
C THR A 57 -4.04 1.46 0.17
N ASP A 58 -3.84 2.34 -0.81
CA ASP A 58 -2.56 2.52 -1.49
C ASP A 58 -1.95 3.87 -1.12
N GLN A 59 -0.71 3.84 -0.63
CA GLN A 59 0.07 5.03 -0.31
C GLN A 59 -0.37 5.79 0.96
N GLU A 60 -0.99 5.09 1.92
CA GLU A 60 -1.43 5.68 3.18
C GLU A 60 -0.40 5.48 4.29
N ARG A 61 0.17 6.58 4.82
CA ARG A 61 1.05 6.55 5.98
C ARG A 61 0.28 6.56 7.30
N LEU A 62 0.87 5.99 8.35
CA LEU A 62 0.34 6.16 9.69
C LEU A 62 0.68 7.56 10.23
N PHE A 63 -0.35 8.38 10.50
CA PHE A 63 -0.19 9.65 11.19
C PHE A 63 -0.12 9.43 12.70
N ARG A 64 0.88 10.06 13.33
CA ARG A 64 1.01 10.07 14.78
C ARG A 64 0.10 11.13 15.41
N PRO A 65 -0.22 11.00 16.70
CA PRO A 65 -0.96 12.04 17.41
C PRO A 65 -0.31 13.43 17.23
N GLY A 66 -1.13 14.41 16.83
CA GLY A 66 -0.71 15.80 16.59
C GLY A 66 -0.20 16.11 15.17
N GLU A 67 -0.10 15.13 14.28
CA GLU A 67 0.30 15.35 12.87
C GLU A 67 -0.88 15.72 11.96
N LEU A 68 -2.11 15.40 12.36
CA LEU A 68 -3.30 15.76 11.60
C LEU A 68 -3.85 17.13 12.02
N PRO A 69 -4.43 17.90 11.10
CA PRO A 69 -4.99 19.21 11.41
C PRO A 69 -6.11 19.15 12.44
N ARG A 70 -6.27 20.22 13.22
CA ARG A 70 -7.38 20.32 14.18
C ARG A 70 -8.73 20.23 13.46
N GLY A 71 -9.58 19.33 13.94
CA GLY A 71 -10.93 19.09 13.37
C GLY A 71 -10.92 18.23 12.10
N TYR A 72 -9.78 17.71 11.70
CA TYR A 72 -9.72 16.70 10.64
C TYR A 72 -10.30 15.37 11.15
N ARG A 73 -11.16 14.76 10.35
CA ARG A 73 -11.89 13.54 10.73
C ARG A 73 -11.89 12.53 9.60
N LEU A 74 -11.72 11.28 9.98
CA LEU A 74 -11.85 10.10 9.12
C LEU A 74 -12.81 9.10 9.81
N PRO A 75 -14.13 9.24 9.61
CA PRO A 75 -15.14 8.44 10.32
C PRO A 75 -14.96 6.93 10.19
N GLY A 76 -14.52 6.45 9.01
CA GLY A 76 -14.24 5.03 8.79
C GLY A 76 -13.05 4.53 9.63
N HIS A 77 -11.94 5.27 9.60
CA HIS A 77 -10.77 4.96 10.43
C HIS A 77 -11.08 5.07 11.92
N GLU A 78 -11.80 6.11 12.33
CA GLU A 78 -12.20 6.29 13.73
C GLU A 78 -13.07 5.13 14.22
N ARG A 79 -13.95 4.62 13.36
CA ARG A 79 -14.77 3.44 13.67
C ARG A 79 -13.92 2.17 13.77
N LEU A 80 -12.98 1.97 12.86
CA LEU A 80 -12.01 0.86 12.95
C LEU A 80 -11.17 0.96 14.23
N LEU A 81 -10.61 2.12 14.53
CA LEU A 81 -9.84 2.38 15.76
C LEU A 81 -10.67 2.15 17.02
N GLY A 82 -11.93 2.61 17.04
CA GLY A 82 -12.82 2.45 18.18
C GLY A 82 -13.25 1.00 18.43
N LYS A 83 -13.33 0.18 17.39
CA LYS A 83 -13.74 -1.24 17.47
C LYS A 83 -12.56 -2.23 17.44
N GLY A 84 -11.33 -1.78 17.13
CA GLY A 84 -10.19 -2.64 16.90
C GLY A 84 -8.96 -2.34 17.74
N THR A 85 -7.88 -3.03 17.40
CA THR A 85 -6.53 -2.83 17.91
C THR A 85 -5.66 -2.21 16.84
N LEU A 86 -5.04 -1.05 17.11
CA LEU A 86 -4.02 -0.43 16.28
C LEU A 86 -2.63 -0.98 16.64
N PHE A 87 -1.91 -1.55 15.67
CA PHE A 87 -0.50 -1.92 15.79
C PHE A 87 0.36 -0.72 15.35
N GLU A 88 0.88 0.04 16.32
CA GLU A 88 1.55 1.33 16.07
C GLU A 88 2.91 1.18 15.37
N ASN A 89 3.56 0.04 15.52
CA ASN A 89 4.86 -0.27 14.98
C ASN A 89 4.81 -1.25 13.80
N HIS A 90 3.72 -1.20 13.02
CA HIS A 90 3.63 -2.00 11.80
C HIS A 90 4.44 -1.37 10.67
N ARG A 91 5.29 -2.18 10.01
CA ARG A 91 6.23 -1.75 8.97
C ARG A 91 6.06 -2.54 7.69
N ILE A 92 6.23 -1.86 6.56
CA ILE A 92 6.36 -2.55 5.27
C ILE A 92 7.73 -3.22 5.17
N ASN A 93 7.86 -4.26 4.35
CA ASN A 93 9.13 -4.96 4.14
C ASN A 93 9.80 -4.56 2.82
N SER A 94 9.09 -3.88 1.95
CA SER A 94 9.60 -3.35 0.69
C SER A 94 8.72 -2.21 0.17
N CYS A 95 9.20 -1.47 -0.77
CA CYS A 95 8.53 -0.45 -1.57
C CYS A 95 9.04 -0.62 -3.02
N VAL A 96 8.30 -0.30 -4.08
CA VAL A 96 7.07 0.48 -4.12
C VAL A 96 5.82 -0.44 -4.11
N CYS A 97 4.71 -0.04 -4.76
CA CYS A 97 3.42 -0.76 -4.70
C CYS A 97 3.57 -2.26 -5.02
N THR A 98 4.08 -2.63 -6.19
CA THR A 98 4.28 -4.03 -6.59
C THR A 98 5.14 -4.79 -5.58
N SER A 99 6.29 -4.24 -5.20
CA SER A 99 7.20 -4.88 -4.25
C SER A 99 6.52 -5.12 -2.90
N SER A 100 5.86 -4.11 -2.35
CA SER A 100 5.15 -4.21 -1.08
C SER A 100 3.96 -5.16 -1.14
N ARG A 101 3.12 -5.06 -2.17
CA ARG A 101 1.97 -5.96 -2.38
C ARG A 101 2.39 -7.41 -2.55
N SER A 102 3.54 -7.66 -3.23
CA SER A 102 4.07 -9.01 -3.37
C SER A 102 4.41 -9.62 -2.00
N VAL A 103 5.02 -8.84 -1.10
CA VAL A 103 5.30 -9.30 0.26
C VAL A 103 4.02 -9.55 1.04
N LEU A 104 3.09 -8.60 1.02
CA LEU A 104 1.83 -8.66 1.76
C LEU A 104 0.98 -9.88 1.35
N TYR A 105 0.83 -10.11 0.03
CA TYR A 105 -0.01 -11.20 -0.46
C TYR A 105 0.65 -12.57 -0.49
N THR A 106 1.99 -12.66 -0.43
CA THR A 106 2.69 -13.95 -0.43
C THR A 106 3.30 -14.32 0.92
N GLY A 107 3.47 -13.35 1.83
CA GLY A 107 4.23 -13.52 3.05
C GLY A 107 5.72 -13.78 2.81
N ARG A 108 6.27 -13.37 1.66
CA ARG A 108 7.67 -13.61 1.24
C ARG A 108 8.35 -12.30 0.87
N HIS A 109 9.65 -12.20 1.12
CA HIS A 109 10.44 -11.03 0.72
C HIS A 109 10.62 -10.95 -0.81
N ILE A 110 10.99 -9.74 -1.29
CA ILE A 110 11.17 -9.46 -2.73
C ILE A 110 12.23 -10.35 -3.39
N GLN A 111 13.22 -10.82 -2.64
CA GLN A 111 14.23 -11.76 -3.14
C GLN A 111 13.63 -13.10 -3.56
N GLN A 112 12.52 -13.50 -2.92
CA GLN A 112 11.80 -14.74 -3.21
C GLN A 112 10.70 -14.53 -4.25
N THR A 113 10.02 -13.37 -4.24
CA THR A 113 8.96 -13.05 -5.22
C THR A 113 9.50 -12.52 -6.54
N LYS A 114 10.76 -12.01 -6.56
CA LYS A 114 11.40 -11.33 -7.70
C LYS A 114 10.69 -10.05 -8.15
N MET A 115 9.83 -9.48 -7.30
CA MET A 115 9.09 -8.26 -7.58
C MET A 115 9.88 -7.05 -7.06
N PHE A 116 10.98 -6.70 -7.74
CA PHE A 116 11.91 -5.66 -7.29
C PHE A 116 11.48 -4.25 -7.66
N ASP A 117 10.56 -4.10 -8.63
CA ASP A 117 10.10 -2.84 -9.18
C ASP A 117 8.62 -2.95 -9.59
N ASN A 118 7.99 -1.88 -10.04
CA ASN A 118 6.60 -1.92 -10.50
C ASN A 118 6.45 -2.66 -11.84
N THR A 119 5.37 -3.43 -11.98
CA THR A 119 5.08 -4.22 -13.18
C THR A 119 4.92 -3.40 -14.45
N ASN A 120 4.60 -2.10 -14.35
CA ASN A 120 4.55 -1.20 -15.49
C ASN A 120 5.93 -0.89 -16.12
N PHE A 121 7.03 -1.22 -15.44
CA PHE A 121 8.35 -1.12 -16.04
C PHE A 121 8.67 -2.35 -16.94
N PRO A 122 9.40 -2.16 -18.06
CA PRO A 122 9.65 -3.23 -19.02
C PRO A 122 10.52 -4.37 -18.48
N TRP A 123 11.32 -4.09 -17.44
CA TRP A 123 12.26 -5.06 -16.83
C TRP A 123 11.66 -5.90 -15.70
N ILE A 124 10.40 -5.71 -15.35
CA ILE A 124 9.70 -6.55 -14.35
C ILE A 124 8.64 -7.39 -15.06
N GLY A 125 8.57 -8.68 -14.72
CA GLY A 125 7.52 -9.59 -15.14
C GLY A 125 6.32 -9.59 -14.19
N SER A 126 5.32 -10.42 -14.49
CA SER A 126 4.23 -10.74 -13.58
C SER A 126 4.73 -11.60 -12.41
N LEU A 127 4.07 -11.51 -11.25
CA LEU A 127 4.27 -12.47 -10.15
C LEU A 127 3.99 -13.88 -10.68
N SER A 128 4.92 -14.81 -10.42
CA SER A 128 4.70 -16.19 -10.83
C SER A 128 3.45 -16.78 -10.13
N PRO A 129 2.51 -17.39 -10.86
CA PRO A 129 1.36 -18.05 -10.25
C PRO A 129 1.76 -19.29 -9.42
N ASP A 130 2.99 -19.79 -9.53
CA ASP A 130 3.52 -20.87 -8.69
C ASP A 130 3.82 -20.39 -7.26
N ILE A 131 3.94 -19.07 -7.04
CA ILE A 131 4.12 -18.51 -5.71
C ILE A 131 2.76 -18.43 -5.02
N ARG A 132 2.61 -19.19 -3.96
CA ARG A 132 1.37 -19.25 -3.20
C ARG A 132 1.07 -17.90 -2.54
N THR A 133 -0.15 -17.43 -2.72
CA THR A 133 -0.66 -16.22 -2.11
C THR A 133 -1.54 -16.52 -0.89
N VAL A 134 -1.92 -15.49 -0.15
CA VAL A 134 -2.96 -15.55 0.89
C VAL A 134 -4.25 -16.20 0.38
N GLY A 135 -4.64 -15.96 -0.89
CA GLY A 135 -5.79 -16.61 -1.49
C GLY A 135 -5.70 -18.14 -1.48
N HIS A 136 -4.57 -18.68 -1.92
CA HIS A 136 -4.32 -20.14 -1.89
C HIS A 136 -4.27 -20.66 -0.45
N MET A 137 -3.57 -19.96 0.45
CA MET A 137 -3.40 -20.35 1.84
C MET A 137 -4.74 -20.44 2.57
N LEU A 138 -5.62 -19.47 2.35
CA LEU A 138 -6.94 -19.43 2.98
C LEU A 138 -7.90 -20.44 2.35
N ARG A 139 -7.80 -20.75 1.02
CA ARG A 139 -8.52 -21.87 0.40
C ARG A 139 -8.16 -23.20 1.06
N ASP A 140 -6.87 -23.43 1.32
CA ASP A 140 -6.41 -24.64 2.04
C ASP A 140 -6.92 -24.71 3.48
N ALA A 141 -7.11 -23.54 4.11
CA ALA A 141 -7.74 -23.43 5.43
C ALA A 141 -9.27 -23.56 5.40
N GLY A 142 -9.86 -23.81 4.24
CA GLY A 142 -11.29 -24.06 4.08
C GLY A 142 -12.14 -22.83 3.74
N TYR A 143 -11.55 -21.67 3.45
CA TYR A 143 -12.27 -20.43 3.14
C TYR A 143 -12.63 -20.34 1.64
N TYR A 144 -13.71 -19.62 1.36
CA TYR A 144 -13.95 -19.04 0.04
C TYR A 144 -13.21 -17.69 -0.04
N THR A 145 -12.45 -17.43 -1.10
CA THR A 145 -11.60 -16.25 -1.21
C THR A 145 -11.99 -15.41 -2.42
N ALA A 146 -12.26 -14.10 -2.18
CA ALA A 146 -12.66 -13.16 -3.21
C ALA A 146 -11.81 -11.88 -3.17
N TYR A 147 -11.71 -11.19 -4.32
CA TYR A 147 -10.87 -10.00 -4.49
C TYR A 147 -11.58 -8.90 -5.28
N LYS A 148 -11.43 -7.64 -4.83
CA LYS A 148 -11.92 -6.44 -5.52
C LYS A 148 -10.83 -5.36 -5.55
N GLY A 149 -10.73 -4.66 -6.67
CA GLY A 149 -9.86 -3.50 -6.82
C GLY A 149 -8.44 -3.81 -7.30
N LYS A 150 -7.49 -2.94 -6.92
CA LYS A 150 -6.11 -2.91 -7.43
C LYS A 150 -5.30 -4.13 -6.98
N TRP A 151 -4.71 -4.84 -7.96
CA TRP A 151 -3.78 -5.96 -7.73
C TRP A 151 -2.31 -5.57 -7.85
N HIS A 152 -1.91 -5.05 -8.98
CA HIS A 152 -0.59 -4.52 -9.33
C HIS A 152 0.55 -5.55 -9.17
N LEU A 153 0.30 -6.81 -9.47
CA LEU A 153 1.31 -7.89 -9.45
C LEU A 153 1.37 -8.66 -10.78
N THR A 154 0.59 -8.25 -11.79
CA THR A 154 0.59 -8.88 -13.12
C THR A 154 0.40 -7.84 -14.22
N LYS A 155 1.18 -7.97 -15.29
CA LYS A 155 1.13 -7.09 -16.46
C LYS A 155 -0.17 -7.21 -17.25
N GLU A 156 -0.83 -8.34 -17.17
CA GLU A 156 -2.08 -8.62 -17.86
C GLU A 156 -3.20 -7.67 -17.45
N PHE A 157 -3.11 -7.09 -16.24
CA PHE A 157 -4.08 -6.11 -15.74
C PHE A 157 -3.79 -4.66 -16.13
N GLU A 158 -2.66 -4.41 -16.76
CA GLU A 158 -2.23 -3.06 -17.17
C GLU A 158 -2.76 -2.76 -18.59
N THR A 159 -4.07 -2.61 -18.74
CA THR A 159 -4.73 -2.39 -20.03
C THR A 159 -5.38 -1.02 -20.11
N VAL A 160 -4.57 0.00 -20.32
CA VAL A 160 -5.05 1.36 -20.60
C VAL A 160 -4.69 1.76 -22.03
N ASN A 161 -5.55 2.57 -22.66
CA ASN A 161 -5.26 3.17 -23.95
C ASN A 161 -4.37 4.42 -23.79
N GLU A 162 -4.05 5.09 -24.92
CA GLU A 162 -3.25 6.32 -24.93
C GLU A 162 -3.87 7.48 -24.14
N LEU A 163 -5.18 7.43 -23.87
CA LEU A 163 -5.91 8.41 -23.06
C LEU A 163 -5.99 8.02 -21.59
N GLY A 164 -5.31 6.97 -21.16
CA GLY A 164 -5.36 6.47 -19.80
C GLY A 164 -6.65 5.73 -19.44
N SER A 165 -7.51 5.39 -20.41
CA SER A 165 -8.77 4.70 -20.15
C SER A 165 -8.62 3.19 -20.21
N PRO A 166 -9.27 2.41 -19.31
CA PRO A 166 -9.28 0.95 -19.36
C PRO A 166 -9.90 0.43 -20.67
N THR A 167 -9.31 -0.63 -21.21
CA THR A 167 -9.72 -1.21 -22.52
C THR A 167 -10.34 -2.60 -22.41
N LYS A 168 -10.32 -3.21 -21.23
CA LYS A 168 -10.78 -4.59 -21.00
C LYS A 168 -11.43 -4.72 -19.63
N ILE A 169 -12.41 -5.62 -19.51
CA ILE A 169 -12.96 -6.08 -18.22
C ILE A 169 -12.38 -7.48 -17.94
N PHE A 170 -11.90 -7.68 -16.73
CA PHE A 170 -11.34 -8.93 -16.23
C PHE A 170 -12.32 -9.62 -15.28
N THR A 171 -12.39 -10.94 -15.30
CA THR A 171 -13.33 -11.70 -14.48
C THR A 171 -12.74 -12.94 -13.81
N GLN A 172 -11.72 -13.56 -14.38
CA GLN A 172 -11.19 -14.86 -13.92
C GLN A 172 -9.67 -14.87 -13.68
N GLU A 173 -8.96 -13.82 -14.05
CA GLU A 173 -7.50 -13.77 -14.03
C GLU A 173 -6.93 -13.94 -12.61
N MET A 174 -7.70 -13.59 -11.58
CA MET A 174 -7.30 -13.73 -10.18
C MET A 174 -7.40 -15.16 -9.64
N GLU A 175 -8.05 -16.10 -10.37
CA GLU A 175 -8.10 -17.52 -9.97
C GLU A 175 -6.70 -18.15 -9.92
N ALA A 176 -5.80 -17.75 -10.82
CA ALA A 176 -4.40 -18.17 -10.80
C ALA A 176 -3.65 -17.77 -9.52
N TYR A 177 -4.16 -16.75 -8.81
CA TYR A 177 -3.62 -16.24 -7.55
C TYR A 177 -4.49 -16.63 -6.35
N GLY A 178 -5.41 -17.58 -6.52
CA GLY A 178 -6.24 -18.12 -5.44
C GLY A 178 -7.40 -17.24 -5.03
N PHE A 179 -7.89 -16.32 -5.87
CA PHE A 179 -9.03 -15.46 -5.58
C PHE A 179 -10.11 -15.58 -6.65
N SER A 180 -11.36 -15.75 -6.19
CA SER A 180 -12.55 -15.79 -7.03
C SER A 180 -13.26 -14.45 -7.13
N ASP A 181 -14.26 -14.42 -7.99
CA ASP A 181 -15.22 -13.30 -8.12
C ASP A 181 -14.56 -11.96 -8.44
N TYR A 182 -13.39 -11.94 -9.06
CA TYR A 182 -12.86 -10.70 -9.59
C TYR A 182 -13.76 -10.19 -10.70
N PHE A 183 -14.07 -8.90 -10.64
CA PHE A 183 -14.74 -8.18 -11.72
C PHE A 183 -14.20 -6.74 -11.69
N GLY A 184 -13.60 -6.30 -12.76
CA GLY A 184 -13.00 -4.98 -12.79
C GLY A 184 -12.28 -4.68 -14.09
N VAL A 185 -11.78 -3.45 -14.17
CA VAL A 185 -11.06 -2.94 -15.34
C VAL A 185 -9.55 -3.18 -15.30
N GLY A 186 -9.10 -3.99 -14.34
CA GLY A 186 -7.69 -4.24 -14.07
C GLY A 186 -7.07 -3.19 -13.14
N ASP A 187 -5.77 -2.98 -13.28
CA ASP A 187 -5.01 -2.06 -12.44
C ASP A 187 -5.10 -0.61 -12.93
N ILE A 188 -5.38 0.28 -12.00
CA ILE A 188 -5.53 1.72 -12.24
C ILE A 188 -4.30 2.42 -11.67
N ILE A 189 -3.12 2.11 -12.23
CA ILE A 189 -1.83 2.48 -11.63
C ILE A 189 -1.22 3.77 -12.18
N ALA A 190 -1.57 4.16 -13.40
CA ALA A 190 -1.02 5.33 -14.07
C ALA A 190 -2.09 6.42 -14.32
N HIS A 191 -3.19 6.36 -13.59
CA HIS A 191 -4.27 7.33 -13.70
C HIS A 191 -4.07 8.48 -12.73
N ASP A 192 -4.15 9.67 -13.24
CA ASP A 192 -3.99 10.94 -12.53
C ASP A 192 -5.13 11.28 -11.53
N GLN A 193 -6.17 10.51 -11.47
CA GLN A 193 -7.26 10.56 -10.48
C GLN A 193 -7.87 9.15 -10.31
N GLY A 194 -7.02 8.14 -10.24
CA GLY A 194 -7.44 6.74 -10.22
C GLY A 194 -8.30 6.38 -9.03
N GLY A 195 -7.98 6.85 -7.84
CA GLY A 195 -8.75 6.64 -6.63
C GLY A 195 -10.08 7.40 -6.65
N TYR A 196 -10.06 8.70 -6.98
CA TYR A 196 -11.26 9.52 -7.08
C TYR A 196 -12.30 8.93 -8.04
N LEU A 197 -11.85 8.42 -9.20
CA LEU A 197 -12.73 7.89 -10.24
C LEU A 197 -13.21 6.46 -9.96
N HIS A 198 -12.43 5.65 -9.24
CA HIS A 198 -12.67 4.21 -9.20
C HIS A 198 -12.92 3.63 -7.80
N ASP A 199 -12.50 4.27 -6.70
CA ASP A 199 -12.69 3.71 -5.35
C ASP A 199 -14.17 3.53 -4.98
N GLY A 200 -15.03 4.43 -5.44
CA GLY A 200 -16.47 4.27 -5.28
C GLY A 200 -17.03 3.03 -5.99
N ILE A 201 -16.50 2.70 -7.16
CA ILE A 201 -16.86 1.49 -7.92
C ILE A 201 -16.32 0.24 -7.19
N ILE A 202 -15.07 0.27 -6.75
CA ILE A 202 -14.43 -0.85 -6.02
C ILE A 202 -15.19 -1.14 -4.73
N SER A 203 -15.51 -0.11 -3.96
CA SER A 203 -16.30 -0.23 -2.73
C SER A 203 -17.70 -0.79 -3.01
N ALA A 204 -18.41 -0.28 -4.03
CA ALA A 204 -19.71 -0.77 -4.43
C ALA A 204 -19.70 -2.25 -4.86
N MET A 205 -18.62 -2.71 -5.53
CA MET A 205 -18.44 -4.13 -5.83
C MET A 205 -18.27 -4.97 -4.56
N GLY A 206 -17.54 -4.47 -3.55
CA GLY A 206 -17.41 -5.10 -2.24
C GLY A 206 -18.77 -5.20 -1.53
N VAL A 207 -19.51 -4.10 -1.46
CA VAL A 207 -20.88 -4.03 -0.90
C VAL A 207 -21.82 -5.02 -1.61
N SER A 208 -21.83 -5.03 -2.94
CA SER A 208 -22.64 -5.95 -3.74
C SER A 208 -22.30 -7.42 -3.46
N TRP A 209 -20.99 -7.71 -3.34
CA TRP A 209 -20.52 -9.06 -3.02
C TRP A 209 -20.97 -9.52 -1.63
N LEU A 210 -20.88 -8.64 -0.62
CA LEU A 210 -21.38 -8.92 0.74
C LEU A 210 -22.88 -9.24 0.76
N ARG A 211 -23.69 -8.44 0.03
CA ARG A 211 -25.15 -8.62 -0.10
C ARG A 211 -25.55 -9.95 -0.76
N GLY A 212 -24.82 -10.34 -1.78
CA GLY A 212 -25.08 -11.54 -2.54
C GLY A 212 -24.29 -12.75 -2.03
N LYS A 213 -23.08 -12.87 -2.52
CA LYS A 213 -22.21 -14.07 -2.29
C LYS A 213 -21.83 -14.25 -0.82
N GLY A 214 -21.50 -13.17 -0.12
CA GLY A 214 -21.15 -13.25 1.30
C GLY A 214 -22.27 -13.83 2.16
N ARG A 215 -23.53 -13.41 1.91
CA ARG A 215 -24.70 -13.97 2.60
C ARG A 215 -24.99 -15.42 2.20
N GLU A 216 -24.87 -15.75 0.92
CA GLU A 216 -25.05 -17.11 0.43
C GLU A 216 -24.08 -18.08 1.12
N LEU A 217 -22.80 -17.72 1.18
CA LEU A 217 -21.77 -18.51 1.86
C LEU A 217 -22.05 -18.65 3.36
N GLY A 218 -22.47 -17.56 4.00
CA GLY A 218 -22.88 -17.57 5.42
C GLY A 218 -24.04 -18.52 5.69
N ALA A 219 -25.05 -18.54 4.84
CA ALA A 219 -26.17 -19.46 4.93
C ALA A 219 -25.76 -20.94 4.76
N GLN A 220 -24.68 -21.20 4.01
CA GLN A 220 -24.07 -22.53 3.83
C GLN A 220 -23.08 -22.89 4.95
N GLY A 221 -22.85 -22.02 5.94
CA GLY A 221 -21.82 -22.21 6.97
C GLY A 221 -20.39 -22.14 6.43
N LYS A 222 -20.19 -21.61 5.22
CA LYS A 222 -18.89 -21.49 4.56
C LYS A 222 -18.24 -20.14 4.90
N PRO A 223 -17.10 -20.11 5.62
CA PRO A 223 -16.39 -18.87 5.90
C PRO A 223 -15.79 -18.30 4.61
N TRP A 224 -15.64 -16.97 4.59
CA TRP A 224 -15.09 -16.27 3.45
C TRP A 224 -14.01 -15.27 3.85
N PHE A 225 -13.14 -15.00 2.88
CA PHE A 225 -12.18 -13.90 2.86
C PHE A 225 -12.51 -13.00 1.68
N LEU A 226 -12.75 -11.72 1.94
CA LEU A 226 -12.93 -10.69 0.92
C LEU A 226 -11.83 -9.65 1.05
N ALA A 227 -10.98 -9.53 0.04
CA ALA A 227 -10.03 -8.44 -0.09
C ALA A 227 -10.64 -7.30 -0.92
N VAL A 228 -10.65 -6.07 -0.37
CA VAL A 228 -11.06 -4.85 -1.06
C VAL A 228 -9.86 -3.89 -1.07
N ASN A 229 -9.32 -3.66 -2.26
CA ASN A 229 -8.07 -2.91 -2.47
C ASN A 229 -8.38 -1.58 -3.16
N LEU A 230 -8.45 -0.53 -2.36
CA LEU A 230 -8.71 0.84 -2.78
C LEU A 230 -7.44 1.48 -3.33
N VAL A 231 -7.60 2.51 -4.16
CA VAL A 231 -6.48 3.20 -4.83
C VAL A 231 -6.02 4.41 -4.03
N ASN A 232 -6.94 5.24 -3.52
CA ASN A 232 -6.55 6.41 -2.75
C ASN A 232 -5.92 6.02 -1.39
N PRO A 233 -4.97 6.88 -0.90
CA PRO A 233 -4.60 8.23 -1.37
C PRO A 233 -3.53 8.31 -2.48
N HIS A 234 -3.31 7.26 -3.28
CA HIS A 234 -2.33 7.19 -4.37
C HIS A 234 -2.42 8.34 -5.40
N ASP A 235 -3.58 8.96 -5.58
CA ASP A 235 -3.79 10.09 -6.50
C ASP A 235 -2.84 11.26 -6.21
N ILE A 236 -2.33 11.37 -4.97
CA ILE A 236 -1.30 12.35 -4.59
C ILE A 236 -0.06 12.28 -5.49
N MET A 237 0.25 11.12 -6.06
CA MET A 237 1.42 10.93 -6.91
C MET A 237 1.35 11.79 -8.18
N PHE A 238 0.16 12.01 -8.72
CA PHE A 238 -0.08 12.67 -9.99
C PHE A 238 -0.71 14.06 -9.85
N LEU A 239 -0.57 14.70 -8.69
CA LEU A 239 -1.04 16.06 -8.50
C LEU A 239 -0.21 17.05 -9.32
N ASP A 240 -0.88 17.87 -10.11
CA ASP A 240 -0.33 19.08 -10.70
C ASP A 240 -0.40 20.23 -9.69
N THR A 241 0.75 20.66 -9.20
CA THR A 241 0.83 21.78 -8.25
C THR A 241 0.87 23.15 -8.93
N ASP A 242 0.91 23.22 -10.27
CA ASP A 242 0.94 24.48 -11.01
C ASP A 242 -0.39 25.25 -10.88
N ARG A 243 -0.30 26.57 -10.91
CA ARG A 243 -1.48 27.43 -11.05
C ARG A 243 -1.99 27.42 -12.47
N PRO A 244 -3.24 27.79 -12.72
CA PRO A 244 -3.75 27.91 -14.08
C PRO A 244 -2.83 28.77 -14.96
N GLY A 245 -2.35 28.16 -16.06
CA GLY A 245 -1.43 28.82 -17.01
C GLY A 245 0.06 28.70 -16.69
N GLU A 246 0.45 28.20 -15.53
CA GLU A 246 1.84 27.82 -15.22
C GLU A 246 2.17 26.47 -15.87
N LYS A 247 3.46 26.22 -16.12
CA LYS A 247 4.00 24.95 -16.63
C LYS A 247 5.38 24.66 -16.01
N VAL A 248 5.50 24.83 -14.70
CA VAL A 248 6.75 24.61 -13.97
C VAL A 248 6.95 23.12 -13.72
N GLN A 249 5.93 22.44 -13.19
CA GLN A 249 5.97 21.01 -12.91
C GLN A 249 5.92 20.16 -14.17
N ALA A 250 5.35 20.65 -15.26
CA ALA A 250 5.16 19.92 -16.52
C ALA A 250 6.44 19.66 -17.33
N SER A 251 7.62 20.14 -16.87
CA SER A 251 8.89 19.91 -17.58
C SER A 251 9.45 18.52 -17.30
N ASN A 252 9.88 17.81 -18.36
CA ASN A 252 10.55 16.50 -18.30
C ASN A 252 9.73 15.37 -17.63
N MET A 253 8.40 15.33 -17.84
CA MET A 253 7.58 14.25 -17.32
C MET A 253 7.14 13.25 -18.40
N ILE A 254 6.94 12.00 -18.02
CA ILE A 254 6.33 10.94 -18.83
C ILE A 254 4.96 10.49 -18.30
N GLY A 255 4.63 10.83 -17.07
CA GLY A 255 3.31 10.59 -16.46
C GLY A 255 2.35 11.74 -16.73
N HIS A 256 1.06 11.46 -16.66
CA HIS A 256 0.02 12.47 -16.69
C HIS A 256 -0.18 13.03 -15.29
N ILE A 257 -0.23 14.36 -15.16
CA ILE A 257 -0.57 15.04 -13.91
C ILE A 257 -1.83 15.87 -14.13
N ARG A 258 -2.57 16.10 -13.05
CA ARG A 258 -3.84 16.83 -13.05
C ARG A 258 -4.02 17.60 -11.76
N PRO A 259 -4.70 18.76 -11.77
CA PRO A 259 -5.12 19.44 -10.57
C PRO A 259 -6.14 18.61 -9.79
N GLU A 260 -6.45 19.03 -8.57
CA GLU A 260 -7.47 18.42 -7.72
C GLU A 260 -8.82 18.31 -8.45
N PRO A 261 -9.62 17.25 -8.19
CA PRO A 261 -10.98 17.17 -8.71
C PRO A 261 -11.84 18.38 -8.32
N ALA A 262 -12.70 18.83 -9.23
CA ALA A 262 -13.69 19.87 -8.96
C ALA A 262 -14.87 19.26 -8.12
N ASP A 263 -14.58 18.94 -6.87
CA ASP A 263 -15.52 18.33 -5.93
C ASP A 263 -15.38 19.04 -4.57
N PRO A 264 -16.49 19.39 -3.89
CA PRO A 264 -16.47 20.09 -2.59
C PRO A 264 -15.59 19.44 -1.51
N LEU A 265 -15.39 18.11 -1.58
CA LEU A 265 -14.50 17.41 -0.66
C LEU A 265 -13.05 17.92 -0.83
N TYR A 266 -12.62 18.14 -2.08
CA TYR A 266 -11.26 18.57 -2.41
C TYR A 266 -11.05 20.07 -2.31
N GLU A 267 -12.11 20.88 -2.28
CA GLU A 267 -12.03 22.32 -2.02
C GLU A 267 -11.66 22.66 -0.58
N LYS A 268 -11.76 21.68 0.33
CA LYS A 268 -11.44 21.89 1.76
C LYS A 268 -9.95 22.18 1.94
N GLN A 269 -9.63 23.33 2.53
CA GLN A 269 -8.29 23.72 2.92
C GLN A 269 -8.07 23.48 4.42
N TRP A 270 -6.96 22.84 4.77
CA TRP A 270 -6.57 22.52 6.13
C TRP A 270 -5.45 23.45 6.60
N ARG A 271 -5.44 23.75 7.90
CA ARG A 271 -4.33 24.47 8.54
C ARG A 271 -3.42 23.46 9.22
N PHE A 272 -2.18 23.41 8.79
CA PHE A 272 -1.14 22.51 9.32
C PHE A 272 0.23 23.12 9.08
N ASP A 273 1.23 22.61 9.80
CA ASP A 273 2.63 22.88 9.52
C ASP A 273 3.19 21.80 8.60
N LEU A 274 4.09 22.18 7.68
CA LEU A 274 4.83 21.20 6.89
C LEU A 274 5.66 20.31 7.83
N PRO A 275 6.02 19.08 7.40
CA PRO A 275 6.85 18.19 8.22
C PRO A 275 8.09 18.90 8.77
N ALA A 276 8.47 18.66 10.01
CA ALA A 276 9.65 19.28 10.63
C ALA A 276 10.95 19.03 9.84
N SER A 277 11.00 17.90 9.12
CA SER A 277 12.11 17.52 8.24
C SER A 277 12.04 18.15 6.84
N HIS A 278 11.01 18.94 6.51
CA HIS A 278 10.83 19.53 5.18
C HIS A 278 12.01 20.42 4.74
N GLY A 279 12.59 21.17 5.66
CA GLY A 279 13.74 22.05 5.40
C GLY A 279 15.09 21.35 5.22
N GLN A 280 15.15 20.03 5.36
CA GLN A 280 16.39 19.28 5.27
C GLN A 280 16.91 19.20 3.83
N ALA A 281 18.10 19.73 3.56
CA ALA A 281 18.70 19.70 2.22
C ALA A 281 19.01 18.28 1.75
N LEU A 282 18.88 18.03 0.43
CA LEU A 282 19.17 16.71 -0.16
C LEU A 282 20.65 16.32 -0.08
N ASP A 283 21.54 17.28 0.04
CA ASP A 283 22.99 17.14 0.19
C ASP A 283 23.47 17.35 1.63
N ALA A 284 22.56 17.35 2.61
CA ALA A 284 22.93 17.49 4.02
C ALA A 284 23.94 16.40 4.44
N PRO A 285 24.87 16.70 5.35
CA PRO A 285 25.85 15.73 5.82
C PRO A 285 25.20 14.46 6.35
N GLY A 286 25.70 13.30 5.93
CA GLY A 286 25.19 11.98 6.32
C GLY A 286 23.92 11.53 5.65
N ARG A 287 23.40 12.31 4.71
CA ARG A 287 22.27 11.91 3.91
C ARG A 287 22.72 11.03 2.74
N PRO A 288 22.09 9.84 2.52
CA PRO A 288 22.41 8.99 1.39
C PRO A 288 22.19 9.67 0.04
N ARG A 289 23.14 9.49 -0.89
CA ARG A 289 23.02 10.04 -2.25
C ARG A 289 21.82 9.47 -3.02
N ALA A 290 21.38 8.27 -2.65
CA ALA A 290 20.18 7.64 -3.19
C ALA A 290 18.94 8.56 -3.17
N HIS A 291 18.81 9.43 -2.18
CA HIS A 291 17.67 10.35 -2.07
C HIS A 291 17.62 11.38 -3.20
N ALA A 292 18.78 11.90 -3.61
CA ALA A 292 18.88 12.83 -4.72
C ALA A 292 18.62 12.13 -6.07
N ASP A 293 19.16 10.90 -6.26
CA ASP A 293 18.91 10.10 -7.46
C ASP A 293 17.43 9.70 -7.56
N TYR A 294 16.82 9.34 -6.42
CA TYR A 294 15.39 9.03 -6.35
C TYR A 294 14.53 10.22 -6.80
N ILE A 295 14.71 11.39 -6.20
CA ILE A 295 13.91 12.57 -6.58
C ILE A 295 14.13 12.93 -8.04
N LYS A 296 15.37 12.90 -8.52
CA LYS A 296 15.69 13.17 -9.92
C LYS A 296 15.01 12.21 -10.89
N SER A 297 14.91 10.93 -10.54
CA SER A 297 14.16 9.93 -11.31
C SER A 297 12.66 10.16 -11.23
N HIS A 298 12.13 10.47 -10.05
CA HIS A 298 10.71 10.68 -9.80
C HIS A 298 10.18 11.93 -10.53
N ASP A 299 10.97 13.00 -10.55
CA ASP A 299 10.67 14.21 -11.32
C ASP A 299 10.53 13.93 -12.83
N GLY A 300 11.22 12.92 -13.34
CA GLY A 300 11.03 12.43 -14.70
C GLY A 300 9.65 11.82 -14.97
N LEU A 301 8.97 11.32 -13.94
CA LEU A 301 7.63 10.75 -14.06
C LEU A 301 6.53 11.82 -13.96
N VAL A 302 6.65 12.74 -13.00
CA VAL A 302 5.55 13.64 -12.62
C VAL A 302 5.93 15.12 -12.68
N GLY A 303 7.12 15.46 -13.17
CA GLY A 303 7.66 16.81 -13.20
C GLY A 303 8.20 17.25 -11.84
N HIS A 304 9.05 18.28 -11.87
CA HIS A 304 9.70 18.83 -10.70
C HIS A 304 8.74 19.73 -9.91
N ILE A 305 8.55 19.44 -8.61
CA ILE A 305 7.83 20.34 -7.71
C ILE A 305 8.81 21.42 -7.23
N ALA A 306 8.61 22.65 -7.68
CA ALA A 306 9.46 23.79 -7.29
C ALA A 306 9.45 24.00 -5.77
N ASP A 307 10.58 24.54 -5.26
CA ASP A 307 10.78 24.79 -3.83
C ASP A 307 10.02 26.06 -3.37
N GLU A 308 8.70 26.02 -3.52
CA GLU A 308 7.78 27.07 -3.11
C GLU A 308 6.82 26.48 -2.05
N GLU A 309 6.86 26.99 -0.83
CA GLU A 309 6.09 26.46 0.31
C GLU A 309 4.60 26.24 -0.01
N TRP A 310 3.98 27.12 -0.81
CA TRP A 310 2.57 26.99 -1.17
C TRP A 310 2.27 25.74 -2.01
N ARG A 311 3.22 25.26 -2.85
CA ARG A 311 3.08 24.01 -3.63
C ARG A 311 3.04 22.79 -2.71
N TRP A 312 3.92 22.76 -1.71
CA TRP A 312 3.98 21.71 -0.71
C TRP A 312 2.75 21.70 0.19
N ARG A 313 2.24 22.88 0.56
CA ARG A 313 0.98 23.01 1.29
C ARG A 313 -0.20 22.54 0.45
N ARG A 314 -0.26 22.88 -0.85
CA ARG A 314 -1.27 22.39 -1.80
C ARG A 314 -1.23 20.86 -1.89
N ARG A 315 -0.04 20.29 -2.06
CA ARG A 315 0.16 18.83 -2.11
C ARG A 315 -0.34 18.15 -0.83
N HIS A 316 0.05 18.63 0.33
CA HIS A 316 -0.39 18.05 1.60
C HIS A 316 -1.91 18.17 1.80
N ASN A 317 -2.52 19.29 1.42
CA ASN A 317 -3.98 19.44 1.42
C ASN A 317 -4.66 18.39 0.55
N TYR A 318 -4.13 18.18 -0.64
CA TYR A 318 -4.66 17.17 -1.55
C TYR A 318 -4.55 15.77 -0.96
N TYR A 319 -3.40 15.43 -0.37
CA TYR A 319 -3.20 14.15 0.32
C TYR A 319 -4.24 13.91 1.42
N LEU A 320 -4.46 14.91 2.27
CA LEU A 320 -5.48 14.84 3.32
C LEU A 320 -6.90 14.67 2.75
N ASN A 321 -7.20 15.29 1.61
CA ASN A 321 -8.51 15.13 0.97
C ASN A 321 -8.64 13.77 0.25
N CYS A 322 -7.59 13.21 -0.34
CA CYS A 322 -7.56 11.84 -0.85
C CYS A 322 -7.85 10.81 0.27
N LEU A 323 -7.29 11.03 1.48
CA LEU A 323 -7.60 10.22 2.66
C LEU A 323 -9.07 10.30 3.07
N ARG A 324 -9.68 11.50 3.01
CA ARG A 324 -11.12 11.66 3.29
C ARG A 324 -11.99 11.00 2.24
N ASP A 325 -11.52 10.96 1.01
CA ASP A 325 -12.23 10.32 -0.09
C ASP A 325 -12.25 8.80 0.04
N VAL A 326 -11.09 8.18 0.30
CA VAL A 326 -11.04 6.74 0.54
C VAL A 326 -11.77 6.34 1.82
N ASP A 327 -11.77 7.19 2.84
CA ASP A 327 -12.47 6.95 4.11
C ASP A 327 -13.99 6.79 3.91
N ARG A 328 -14.62 7.56 2.99
CA ARG A 328 -16.04 7.38 2.63
C ARG A 328 -16.32 5.98 2.10
N ASN A 329 -15.40 5.42 1.34
CA ASN A 329 -15.51 4.08 0.79
C ASN A 329 -15.32 2.99 1.85
N ILE A 330 -14.45 3.22 2.83
CA ILE A 330 -14.33 2.38 4.03
C ILE A 330 -15.62 2.40 4.84
N VAL A 331 -16.22 3.58 5.08
CA VAL A 331 -17.52 3.73 5.76
C VAL A 331 -18.58 2.89 5.07
N ALA A 332 -18.69 2.95 3.75
CA ALA A 332 -19.70 2.20 2.99
C ALA A 332 -19.57 0.67 3.19
N LEU A 333 -18.36 0.14 3.22
CA LEU A 333 -18.12 -1.28 3.50
C LEU A 333 -18.51 -1.67 4.94
N LEU A 334 -18.15 -0.84 5.91
CA LEU A 334 -18.46 -1.09 7.32
C LEU A 334 -19.97 -0.94 7.60
N ASP A 335 -20.64 0.01 6.96
CA ASP A 335 -22.09 0.17 7.06
C ASP A 335 -22.84 -1.04 6.51
N GLU A 336 -22.35 -1.61 5.41
CA GLU A 336 -22.94 -2.82 4.85
C GLU A 336 -22.76 -4.03 5.75
N LEU A 337 -21.56 -4.20 6.37
CA LEU A 337 -21.36 -5.27 7.37
C LEU A 337 -22.35 -5.17 8.53
N ASP A 338 -22.58 -3.95 9.06
CA ASP A 338 -23.51 -3.73 10.17
C ASP A 338 -24.97 -3.95 9.70
N ALA A 339 -25.35 -3.44 8.52
CA ALA A 339 -26.70 -3.59 7.97
C ALA A 339 -27.10 -5.05 7.72
N LEU A 340 -26.13 -5.88 7.33
CA LEU A 340 -26.32 -7.32 7.12
C LEU A 340 -26.18 -8.15 8.39
N GLY A 341 -25.84 -7.55 9.53
CA GLY A 341 -25.58 -8.25 10.79
C GLY A 341 -24.32 -9.11 10.77
N LEU A 342 -23.43 -8.91 9.78
CA LEU A 342 -22.20 -9.69 9.59
C LEU A 342 -21.06 -9.24 10.51
N ALA A 343 -21.12 -8.04 11.07
CA ALA A 343 -20.03 -7.48 11.89
C ALA A 343 -19.70 -8.33 13.12
N SER A 344 -20.70 -9.01 13.71
CA SER A 344 -20.50 -9.90 14.86
C SER A 344 -19.76 -11.21 14.54
N ASN A 345 -19.63 -11.55 13.25
CA ASN A 345 -18.97 -12.77 12.78
C ASN A 345 -17.90 -12.47 11.70
N THR A 346 -17.36 -11.26 11.67
CA THR A 346 -16.35 -10.88 10.68
C THR A 346 -15.19 -10.17 11.35
N VAL A 347 -13.99 -10.70 11.18
CA VAL A 347 -12.74 -9.98 11.48
C VAL A 347 -12.49 -8.99 10.37
N VAL A 348 -12.25 -7.71 10.71
CA VAL A 348 -11.82 -6.70 9.73
C VAL A 348 -10.35 -6.41 9.94
N VAL A 349 -9.55 -6.56 8.89
CA VAL A 349 -8.14 -6.19 8.86
C VAL A 349 -7.97 -5.04 7.90
N PHE A 350 -7.49 -3.90 8.38
CA PHE A 350 -7.21 -2.70 7.61
C PHE A 350 -5.72 -2.41 7.63
N THR A 351 -5.13 -2.16 6.46
CA THR A 351 -3.75 -1.70 6.33
C THR A 351 -3.54 -0.93 5.01
N ALA A 352 -2.33 -0.43 4.78
CA ALA A 352 -1.90 0.15 3.50
C ALA A 352 -0.69 -0.59 2.96
N ASP A 353 -0.45 -0.52 1.65
CA ASP A 353 0.71 -1.18 1.05
C ASP A 353 2.03 -0.43 1.34
N HIS A 354 2.04 0.88 1.37
CA HIS A 354 3.13 1.76 1.82
C HIS A 354 2.57 3.15 2.12
N GLY A 355 3.40 4.04 2.70
CA GLY A 355 3.04 5.42 2.92
C GLY A 355 3.48 6.37 1.79
N ASP A 356 3.41 7.68 2.07
CA ASP A 356 3.92 8.78 1.25
C ASP A 356 4.80 9.69 2.11
N LEU A 357 5.92 10.13 1.54
CA LEU A 357 6.85 11.06 2.19
C LEU A 357 6.26 12.47 2.35
N ASP A 358 5.43 12.90 1.40
CA ASP A 358 4.60 14.11 1.41
C ASP A 358 5.32 15.34 2.02
N GLY A 359 6.50 15.63 1.51
CA GLY A 359 7.34 16.74 1.93
C GLY A 359 8.28 16.45 3.11
N ALA A 360 8.15 15.31 3.79
CA ALA A 360 9.14 14.91 4.79
C ALA A 360 10.51 14.73 4.14
N HIS A 361 11.55 15.21 4.81
CA HIS A 361 12.93 15.19 4.31
C HIS A 361 13.11 15.81 2.91
N ARG A 362 12.23 16.75 2.54
CA ARG A 362 12.17 17.35 1.20
C ARG A 362 11.99 16.32 0.09
N LEU A 363 11.36 15.20 0.41
CA LEU A 363 10.99 14.13 -0.50
C LEU A 363 9.48 14.08 -0.69
N HIS A 364 9.02 13.46 -1.77
CA HIS A 364 7.60 13.21 -2.01
C HIS A 364 7.40 11.86 -2.71
N GLY A 365 6.19 11.31 -2.65
CA GLY A 365 5.94 9.98 -3.16
C GLY A 365 6.57 8.89 -2.28
N LYS A 366 7.12 7.87 -2.93
CA LYS A 366 7.72 6.68 -2.32
C LYS A 366 8.90 6.20 -3.16
N GLY A 367 9.98 5.73 -2.52
CA GLY A 367 11.17 5.32 -3.28
C GLY A 367 12.35 4.90 -2.40
N ALA A 368 13.56 5.31 -2.82
CA ALA A 368 14.81 4.86 -2.26
C ALA A 368 15.12 5.48 -0.88
N THR A 369 14.29 5.16 0.11
CA THR A 369 14.44 5.61 1.50
C THR A 369 13.84 4.59 2.47
N ALA A 370 14.20 4.69 3.75
CA ALA A 370 13.64 3.86 4.81
C ALA A 370 12.93 4.70 5.90
N TYR A 371 12.59 5.95 5.62
CA TYR A 371 11.92 6.85 6.57
C TYR A 371 10.52 6.36 6.96
N ARG A 372 10.09 6.71 8.16
CA ARG A 372 8.84 6.24 8.73
C ARG A 372 7.60 6.64 7.93
N GLU A 373 7.60 7.81 7.29
CA GLU A 373 6.45 8.28 6.51
C GLU A 373 6.10 7.34 5.35
N GLN A 374 7.09 6.65 4.82
CA GLN A 374 6.91 5.61 3.82
C GLN A 374 6.68 4.24 4.45
N ASN A 375 7.45 3.90 5.50
CA ASN A 375 7.57 2.53 5.99
C ASN A 375 6.63 2.17 7.13
N ASN A 376 6.06 3.16 7.86
CA ASN A 376 5.11 2.94 8.94
C ASN A 376 3.68 3.20 8.45
N VAL A 377 2.95 2.15 8.20
CA VAL A 377 1.58 2.16 7.70
C VAL A 377 0.58 1.78 8.79
N PRO A 378 -0.70 2.17 8.68
CA PRO A 378 -1.71 1.70 9.61
C PRO A 378 -1.87 0.18 9.53
N LEU A 379 -2.04 -0.47 10.68
CA LEU A 379 -2.57 -1.82 10.79
C LEU A 379 -3.59 -1.84 11.92
N ILE A 380 -4.86 -2.02 11.57
CA ILE A 380 -5.95 -2.10 12.53
C ILE A 380 -6.66 -3.45 12.36
N VAL A 381 -6.80 -4.19 13.45
CA VAL A 381 -7.57 -5.46 13.45
C VAL A 381 -8.76 -5.32 14.36
N VAL A 382 -9.96 -5.39 13.78
CA VAL A 382 -11.23 -5.49 14.50
C VAL A 382 -11.59 -6.95 14.61
N HIS A 383 -11.62 -7.49 15.80
CA HIS A 383 -11.98 -8.89 16.03
C HIS A 383 -13.21 -8.96 16.96
N PRO A 384 -14.32 -9.63 16.56
CA PRO A 384 -15.56 -9.61 17.32
C PRO A 384 -15.43 -10.09 18.77
N ALA A 385 -14.51 -11.01 19.07
CA ALA A 385 -14.30 -11.54 20.41
C ALA A 385 -13.40 -10.65 21.31
N HIS A 386 -12.84 -9.56 20.78
CA HIS A 386 -11.91 -8.71 21.54
C HIS A 386 -12.42 -7.27 21.67
N ALA A 387 -12.14 -6.65 22.81
CA ALA A 387 -12.47 -5.24 23.03
C ALA A 387 -11.67 -4.32 22.09
N GLY A 388 -12.37 -3.35 21.50
CA GLY A 388 -11.75 -2.33 20.64
C GLY A 388 -11.14 -1.14 21.40
N GLY A 389 -10.69 -0.12 20.66
CA GLY A 389 -10.06 1.08 21.21
C GLY A 389 -8.67 0.83 21.78
N LYS A 390 -8.00 -0.23 21.35
CA LYS A 390 -6.73 -0.70 21.89
C LYS A 390 -5.54 -0.34 21.01
N ARG A 391 -4.35 -0.28 21.63
CA ARG A 391 -3.08 -0.02 20.96
C ARG A 391 -2.07 -1.09 21.33
N CYS A 392 -1.29 -1.54 20.36
CA CYS A 392 -0.23 -2.53 20.51
C CYS A 392 1.10 -1.94 20.04
N GLN A 393 2.13 -2.00 20.89
CA GLN A 393 3.47 -1.51 20.60
C GLN A 393 4.40 -2.58 20.00
N ALA A 394 3.92 -3.80 19.82
CA ALA A 394 4.72 -4.86 19.23
C ALA A 394 5.11 -4.51 17.79
N VAL A 395 6.37 -4.75 17.43
CA VAL A 395 6.85 -4.63 16.06
C VAL A 395 6.24 -5.74 15.23
N THR A 396 5.56 -5.36 14.16
CA THR A 396 4.99 -6.26 13.15
C THR A 396 5.35 -5.77 11.76
N SER A 397 5.23 -6.63 10.76
CA SER A 397 5.49 -6.24 9.38
C SER A 397 4.61 -6.99 8.37
N HIS A 398 4.63 -6.59 7.11
CA HIS A 398 3.78 -7.17 6.05
C HIS A 398 3.95 -8.69 5.91
N VAL A 399 5.16 -9.23 6.09
CA VAL A 399 5.36 -10.69 6.05
C VAL A 399 4.56 -11.43 7.13
N ASP A 400 4.14 -10.76 8.21
CA ASP A 400 3.37 -11.33 9.31
C ASP A 400 1.85 -11.40 9.00
N ILE A 401 1.39 -10.69 7.97
CA ILE A 401 -0.03 -10.65 7.61
C ILE A 401 -0.52 -12.02 7.16
N ALA A 402 0.19 -12.68 6.23
CA ALA A 402 -0.21 -13.99 5.71
C ALA A 402 -0.33 -15.07 6.81
N PRO A 403 0.67 -15.32 7.66
CA PRO A 403 0.53 -16.30 8.75
C PRO A 403 -0.54 -15.90 9.76
N THR A 404 -0.74 -14.61 10.05
CA THR A 404 -1.79 -14.15 10.95
C THR A 404 -3.18 -14.41 10.37
N LEU A 405 -3.43 -14.10 9.09
CA LEU A 405 -4.70 -14.39 8.43
C LEU A 405 -5.03 -15.91 8.48
N VAL A 406 -4.04 -16.77 8.23
CA VAL A 406 -4.20 -18.22 8.36
C VAL A 406 -4.54 -18.62 9.81
N ASN A 407 -3.89 -18.01 10.80
CA ASN A 407 -4.13 -18.33 12.21
C ASN A 407 -5.47 -17.79 12.74
N LEU A 408 -6.03 -16.76 12.14
CA LEU A 408 -7.38 -16.27 12.42
C LEU A 408 -8.49 -17.22 11.89
N THR A 409 -8.16 -18.21 11.05
CA THR A 409 -9.12 -19.23 10.59
C THR A 409 -9.42 -20.25 11.69
N ASN A 410 -10.46 -21.07 11.46
CA ASN A 410 -10.79 -22.22 12.32
C ASN A 410 -10.12 -23.55 11.90
N ALA A 411 -9.19 -23.51 10.95
CA ALA A 411 -8.43 -24.71 10.57
C ALA A 411 -7.68 -25.30 11.77
N GLY A 412 -7.52 -26.61 11.80
CA GLY A 412 -6.76 -27.26 12.88
C GLY A 412 -5.30 -26.81 12.95
N ALA A 413 -4.69 -26.90 14.12
CA ALA A 413 -3.31 -26.41 14.37
C ALA A 413 -2.29 -27.02 13.38
N ASP A 414 -2.37 -28.34 13.12
CA ASP A 414 -1.49 -29.03 12.18
C ASP A 414 -1.60 -28.45 10.77
N LYS A 415 -2.83 -28.19 10.32
CA LYS A 415 -3.10 -27.62 9.00
C LYS A 415 -2.57 -26.19 8.89
N LYS A 416 -2.78 -25.36 9.89
CA LYS A 416 -2.21 -24.01 9.98
C LYS A 416 -0.68 -24.05 9.92
N GLY A 417 -0.06 -24.94 10.70
CA GLY A 417 1.39 -25.15 10.69
C GLY A 417 1.91 -25.63 9.32
N GLU A 418 1.20 -26.52 8.64
CA GLU A 418 1.53 -26.96 7.29
C GLU A 418 1.53 -25.77 6.30
N ILE A 419 0.45 -24.98 6.30
CA ILE A 419 0.26 -23.84 5.40
C ILE A 419 1.36 -22.77 5.60
N THR A 420 1.72 -22.48 6.84
CA THR A 420 2.61 -21.36 7.18
C THR A 420 4.09 -21.75 7.36
N ARG A 421 4.42 -23.03 7.33
CA ARG A 421 5.78 -23.57 7.66
C ARG A 421 6.93 -22.90 6.91
N SER A 422 6.72 -22.51 5.66
CA SER A 422 7.76 -21.92 4.81
C SER A 422 7.76 -20.39 4.79
N LEU A 423 6.92 -19.75 5.62
CA LEU A 423 6.83 -18.30 5.68
C LEU A 423 7.78 -17.75 6.73
N PRO A 424 8.52 -16.66 6.45
CA PRO A 424 9.38 -15.99 7.43
C PRO A 424 8.58 -15.17 8.46
N GLY A 425 7.34 -14.80 8.13
CA GLY A 425 6.45 -14.02 8.98
C GLY A 425 5.95 -14.81 10.19
N LYS A 426 5.49 -14.09 11.19
CA LYS A 426 4.99 -14.63 12.46
C LYS A 426 3.54 -14.22 12.70
N ASP A 427 2.79 -15.10 13.38
CA ASP A 427 1.42 -14.81 13.79
C ASP A 427 1.39 -13.84 14.98
N PHE A 428 0.69 -12.73 14.82
CA PHE A 428 0.44 -11.76 15.89
C PHE A 428 -0.99 -11.80 16.44
N SER A 429 -1.84 -12.69 15.94
CA SER A 429 -3.24 -12.80 16.40
C SER A 429 -3.39 -13.04 17.92
N PRO A 430 -2.48 -13.76 18.63
CA PRO A 430 -2.59 -13.93 20.06
C PRO A 430 -2.52 -12.61 20.86
N LEU A 431 -1.90 -11.57 20.29
CA LEU A 431 -1.79 -10.26 20.93
C LEU A 431 -3.13 -9.52 21.00
N LEU A 432 -4.12 -9.88 20.17
CA LEU A 432 -5.43 -9.23 20.14
C LEU A 432 -6.18 -9.36 21.47
N ALA A 433 -5.90 -10.39 22.25
CA ALA A 433 -6.50 -10.60 23.57
C ALA A 433 -6.02 -9.58 24.62
N ARG A 434 -4.74 -9.20 24.57
CA ARG A 434 -4.10 -8.27 25.52
C ARG A 434 -3.05 -7.39 24.82
N PRO A 435 -3.43 -6.55 23.85
CA PRO A 435 -2.46 -5.85 23.00
C PRO A 435 -1.62 -4.82 23.76
N GLU A 436 -2.19 -4.18 24.79
CA GLU A 436 -1.54 -3.11 25.56
C GLU A 436 -0.41 -3.63 26.47
N THR A 437 -0.35 -4.93 26.74
CA THR A 437 0.69 -5.55 27.56
C THR A 437 1.83 -6.15 26.73
N ALA A 438 1.72 -6.12 25.41
CA ALA A 438 2.72 -6.66 24.52
C ALA A 438 4.00 -5.81 24.53
N SER A 439 5.15 -6.43 24.72
CA SER A 439 6.44 -5.76 24.52
C SER A 439 6.68 -5.47 23.03
N GLN A 440 7.57 -4.53 22.72
CA GLN A 440 7.95 -4.25 21.33
C GLN A 440 8.45 -5.49 20.57
N GLY A 441 9.22 -6.35 21.24
CA GLY A 441 9.76 -7.60 20.67
C GLY A 441 8.81 -8.81 20.72
N ALA A 442 7.54 -8.65 21.11
CA ALA A 442 6.62 -9.77 21.33
C ALA A 442 6.38 -10.64 20.08
N VAL A 443 6.47 -10.07 18.89
CA VAL A 443 6.34 -10.78 17.61
C VAL A 443 7.69 -11.01 16.98
N ARG A 444 8.50 -9.95 16.84
CA ARG A 444 9.79 -9.98 16.15
C ARG A 444 10.83 -9.05 16.76
N ASP A 445 12.10 -9.39 16.62
CA ASP A 445 13.24 -8.60 17.12
C ASP A 445 13.51 -7.33 16.28
N GLY A 446 12.90 -7.25 15.11
CA GLY A 446 12.94 -6.10 14.22
C GLY A 446 12.20 -6.37 12.92
N ALA A 447 11.66 -5.33 12.30
CA ALA A 447 11.06 -5.38 10.98
C ALA A 447 12.14 -5.14 9.91
N LEU A 448 12.38 -6.16 9.07
CA LEU A 448 13.32 -6.11 7.97
C LEU A 448 12.71 -5.37 6.79
N TYR A 449 13.46 -4.43 6.19
CA TYR A 449 13.10 -3.74 4.97
C TYR A 449 14.17 -3.96 3.90
N CYS A 450 13.74 -4.39 2.71
CA CYS A 450 14.58 -4.63 1.55
C CYS A 450 14.07 -3.82 0.35
N TYR A 451 14.93 -3.03 -0.29
CA TYR A 451 14.57 -2.21 -1.44
C TYR A 451 15.63 -2.35 -2.54
N ASN A 452 15.19 -2.68 -3.75
CA ASN A 452 16.07 -2.95 -4.89
C ASN A 452 15.50 -2.41 -6.21
N MET A 453 14.79 -1.28 -6.19
CA MET A 453 14.18 -0.70 -7.38
C MET A 453 15.23 -0.11 -8.33
N PHE A 454 15.24 -0.59 -9.57
CA PHE A 454 16.16 -0.10 -10.61
C PHE A 454 15.77 1.30 -11.12
N ALA A 455 14.48 1.58 -11.26
CA ALA A 455 14.00 2.86 -11.78
C ALA A 455 14.49 4.08 -10.99
N TYR A 456 14.83 3.93 -9.72
CA TYR A 456 15.28 5.03 -8.85
C TYR A 456 16.76 4.93 -8.45
N LEU A 457 17.51 4.01 -9.06
CA LEU A 457 18.93 3.82 -8.76
C LEU A 457 19.81 4.97 -9.30
N ASP A 458 19.55 5.40 -10.54
CA ASP A 458 20.37 6.38 -11.25
C ASP A 458 19.49 7.48 -11.87
N GLY A 459 19.44 8.63 -11.21
CA GLY A 459 18.65 9.77 -11.65
C GLY A 459 19.12 10.36 -12.97
N ASP A 460 20.41 10.30 -13.30
CA ASP A 460 20.95 10.79 -14.57
C ASP A 460 20.55 9.89 -15.74
N PHE A 461 20.61 8.59 -15.54
CA PHE A 461 20.12 7.60 -16.50
C PHE A 461 18.63 7.82 -16.77
N MET A 462 17.81 7.91 -15.70
CA MET A 462 16.38 8.07 -15.85
C MET A 462 16.00 9.36 -16.55
N GLN A 463 16.65 10.50 -16.25
CA GLN A 463 16.37 11.75 -16.97
C GLN A 463 16.72 11.68 -18.45
N LYS A 464 17.84 11.05 -18.81
CA LYS A 464 18.18 10.81 -20.22
C LYS A 464 17.18 9.88 -20.91
N ALA A 465 16.74 8.81 -20.22
CA ALA A 465 15.71 7.90 -20.73
C ALA A 465 14.38 8.63 -20.97
N VAL A 466 13.94 9.46 -20.02
CA VAL A 466 12.75 10.29 -20.14
C VAL A 466 12.87 11.27 -21.32
N ALA A 467 14.00 11.96 -21.45
CA ALA A 467 14.23 12.89 -22.54
C ALA A 467 14.17 12.22 -23.93
N LEU A 468 14.64 10.98 -24.05
CA LEU A 468 14.48 10.17 -25.27
C LEU A 468 13.03 9.72 -25.45
N MET A 469 12.37 9.26 -24.38
CA MET A 469 11.00 8.77 -24.41
C MET A 469 10.01 9.83 -24.88
N MET A 470 10.24 11.10 -24.55
CA MET A 470 9.40 12.25 -24.95
C MET A 470 9.55 12.66 -26.43
N GLN A 471 10.48 12.05 -27.16
CA GLN A 471 10.66 12.29 -28.60
C GLN A 471 9.74 11.38 -29.44
N PRO A 472 9.46 11.71 -30.72
CA PRO A 472 8.83 10.78 -31.65
C PRO A 472 9.60 9.44 -31.67
N GLU A 473 8.87 8.33 -31.67
CA GLU A 473 9.45 6.95 -31.58
C GLU A 473 10.32 6.73 -30.32
N GLY A 474 9.97 7.41 -29.20
CA GLY A 474 10.79 7.46 -27.99
C GLY A 474 11.14 6.09 -27.42
N LYS A 475 10.18 5.13 -27.42
CA LYS A 475 10.43 3.76 -26.96
C LYS A 475 11.54 3.08 -27.75
N ASP A 476 11.56 3.23 -29.06
CA ASP A 476 12.56 2.60 -29.91
C ASP A 476 13.93 3.29 -29.79
N LYS A 477 13.92 4.62 -29.58
CA LYS A 477 15.16 5.37 -29.28
C LYS A 477 15.79 4.96 -27.97
N VAL A 478 14.99 4.77 -26.89
CA VAL A 478 15.52 4.26 -25.62
C VAL A 478 16.09 2.86 -25.80
N LYS A 479 15.39 1.94 -26.46
CA LYS A 479 15.88 0.58 -26.74
C LYS A 479 17.19 0.61 -27.53
N ALA A 480 17.27 1.43 -28.56
CA ALA A 480 18.48 1.57 -29.36
C ALA A 480 19.65 2.10 -28.52
N ALA A 481 19.43 3.17 -27.75
CA ALA A 481 20.45 3.79 -26.93
C ALA A 481 20.97 2.87 -25.80
N VAL A 482 20.10 2.00 -25.26
CA VAL A 482 20.52 0.96 -24.30
C VAL A 482 21.34 -0.12 -25.03
N LYS A 483 20.90 -0.57 -26.19
CA LYS A 483 21.54 -1.64 -26.96
C LYS A 483 22.95 -1.24 -27.46
N ASP A 484 23.15 0.01 -27.87
CA ASP A 484 24.44 0.53 -28.34
C ASP A 484 25.33 1.06 -27.22
N GLY A 485 24.85 1.07 -25.97
CA GLY A 485 25.57 1.53 -24.80
C GLY A 485 25.62 3.05 -24.63
N ALA A 486 24.92 3.82 -25.45
CA ALA A 486 24.82 5.28 -25.32
C ALA A 486 23.99 5.69 -24.08
N LEU A 487 23.04 4.84 -23.68
CA LEU A 487 22.26 4.98 -22.46
C LEU A 487 22.56 3.81 -21.54
N LYS A 488 23.33 4.05 -20.50
CA LYS A 488 23.78 3.02 -19.54
C LYS A 488 23.56 3.52 -18.12
N ALA A 489 22.95 2.67 -17.26
CA ALA A 489 22.80 2.97 -15.85
C ALA A 489 24.12 2.72 -15.08
N ASP A 490 24.40 3.57 -14.11
CA ASP A 490 25.52 3.37 -13.19
C ASP A 490 25.10 2.50 -11.99
N LEU A 491 25.32 1.20 -12.10
CA LEU A 491 25.09 0.26 -11.00
C LEU A 491 26.10 0.41 -9.84
N GLY A 492 27.09 1.28 -9.96
CA GLY A 492 27.98 1.67 -8.87
C GLY A 492 27.32 2.60 -7.85
N LYS A 493 26.17 3.20 -8.17
CA LYS A 493 25.40 4.06 -7.26
C LYS A 493 24.78 3.25 -6.12
N ARG A 494 24.77 3.82 -4.90
CA ARG A 494 24.30 3.17 -3.67
C ARG A 494 22.79 3.35 -3.49
N GLY A 495 21.97 2.73 -4.32
CA GLY A 495 20.51 2.87 -4.31
C GLY A 495 19.73 1.63 -3.82
N ALA A 496 20.40 0.51 -3.55
CA ALA A 496 19.77 -0.65 -2.90
C ALA A 496 19.85 -0.49 -1.37
N ILE A 497 18.79 -0.91 -0.66
CA ILE A 497 18.67 -0.68 0.79
C ILE A 497 18.39 -1.97 1.53
N ARG A 498 19.07 -2.14 2.68
CA ARG A 498 18.66 -3.06 3.75
C ARG A 498 18.52 -2.26 5.04
N ALA A 499 17.37 -2.37 5.67
CA ALA A 499 17.11 -1.64 6.89
C ALA A 499 16.37 -2.49 7.93
N VAL A 500 16.47 -2.08 9.20
CA VAL A 500 15.76 -2.69 10.31
C VAL A 500 15.23 -1.62 11.25
N PHE A 501 13.97 -1.79 11.66
CA PHE A 501 13.36 -1.07 12.77
C PHE A 501 13.10 -2.04 13.92
N ASP A 502 13.62 -1.77 15.12
CA ASP A 502 13.55 -2.69 16.27
C ASP A 502 12.56 -2.25 17.37
N GLY A 503 11.71 -1.29 17.07
CA GLY A 503 10.78 -0.68 18.03
C GLY A 503 11.25 0.68 18.52
N ARG A 504 12.56 0.94 18.51
CA ARG A 504 13.16 2.23 18.88
C ARG A 504 14.09 2.78 17.80
N TYR A 505 15.03 1.97 17.35
CA TYR A 505 16.05 2.39 16.39
C TYR A 505 15.66 2.03 14.97
N GLN A 506 15.82 3.00 14.05
CA GLN A 506 15.78 2.79 12.61
C GLN A 506 17.22 2.79 12.11
N PHE A 507 17.69 1.66 11.59
CA PHE A 507 19.02 1.51 11.00
C PHE A 507 18.90 1.15 9.54
N SER A 508 19.66 1.82 8.66
CA SER A 508 19.62 1.60 7.22
C SER A 508 21.03 1.65 6.64
N ARG A 509 21.31 0.73 5.72
CA ARG A 509 22.51 0.77 4.87
C ARG A 509 22.09 0.77 3.41
N TYR A 510 22.71 1.69 2.67
CA TYR A 510 22.51 1.89 1.23
C TYR A 510 23.77 1.42 0.52
N PHE A 511 23.65 0.52 -0.44
CA PHE A 511 24.78 -0.09 -1.13
C PHE A 511 24.56 -0.12 -2.64
N SER A 512 25.68 -0.25 -3.37
CA SER A 512 25.67 -0.47 -4.80
C SER A 512 25.32 -1.93 -5.13
N PRO A 513 24.47 -2.20 -6.11
CA PRO A 513 24.21 -3.56 -6.60
C PRO A 513 25.51 -4.31 -6.96
N LYS A 514 26.53 -3.60 -7.49
CA LYS A 514 27.83 -4.18 -7.81
C LYS A 514 28.69 -4.52 -6.60
N GLN A 515 28.34 -3.97 -5.44
CA GLN A 515 29.10 -4.13 -4.20
C GLN A 515 28.17 -4.59 -3.07
N HIS A 516 27.25 -5.50 -3.40
CA HIS A 516 26.43 -6.13 -2.36
C HIS A 516 27.35 -6.72 -1.29
N ASN A 517 26.99 -6.48 -0.03
CA ASN A 517 27.88 -6.83 1.07
C ASN A 517 27.08 -7.20 2.33
N ARG A 518 27.69 -8.04 3.15
CA ARG A 518 27.24 -8.41 4.50
C ARG A 518 28.36 -8.01 5.49
N PRO A 519 28.46 -6.72 5.85
CA PRO A 519 29.56 -6.21 6.66
C PRO A 519 29.48 -6.75 8.09
N GLU A 520 30.63 -7.19 8.64
CA GLU A 520 30.76 -7.69 10.00
C GLU A 520 31.52 -6.73 10.91
N THR A 521 32.22 -5.75 10.33
CA THR A 521 32.95 -4.70 11.05
C THR A 521 32.43 -3.31 10.65
N LEU A 522 32.65 -2.32 11.52
CA LEU A 522 32.28 -0.94 11.20
C LEU A 522 33.06 -0.40 10.01
N ASP A 523 34.33 -0.75 9.86
CA ASP A 523 35.13 -0.30 8.72
C ASP A 523 34.58 -0.84 7.41
N ALA A 524 34.20 -2.12 7.33
CA ALA A 524 33.55 -2.72 6.17
C ALA A 524 32.17 -2.09 5.91
N LEU A 525 31.39 -1.84 6.98
CA LEU A 525 30.08 -1.20 6.89
C LEU A 525 30.18 0.16 6.19
N PHE A 526 31.06 1.03 6.65
CA PHE A 526 31.18 2.39 6.11
C PHE A 526 31.97 2.49 4.80
N ALA A 527 32.82 1.52 4.49
CA ALA A 527 33.54 1.49 3.21
C ALA A 527 32.57 1.26 2.04
N LEU A 528 31.58 0.39 2.21
CA LEU A 528 30.71 -0.08 1.13
C LEU A 528 29.28 0.49 1.17
N ASN A 529 28.89 1.19 2.26
CA ASN A 529 27.53 1.66 2.42
C ASN A 529 27.49 3.13 2.85
N ASP A 530 26.41 3.84 2.45
CA ASP A 530 25.94 5.00 3.17
C ASP A 530 25.05 4.50 4.32
N VAL A 531 25.19 5.09 5.51
CA VAL A 531 24.56 4.55 6.73
C VAL A 531 23.72 5.61 7.42
N GLU A 532 22.51 5.24 7.78
CA GLU A 532 21.64 6.03 8.65
C GLU A 532 21.27 5.25 9.90
N LEU A 533 21.26 5.95 11.03
CA LEU A 533 20.80 5.43 12.32
C LEU A 533 20.05 6.53 13.08
N TYR A 534 18.79 6.28 13.42
CA TYR A 534 17.93 7.22 14.14
C TYR A 534 17.37 6.58 15.41
N ASP A 535 17.29 7.37 16.50
CA ASP A 535 16.61 7.00 17.75
C ASP A 535 15.20 7.61 17.75
N LEU A 536 14.19 6.87 17.33
CA LEU A 536 12.82 7.37 17.17
C LEU A 536 12.11 7.71 18.49
N GLU A 537 12.67 7.33 19.63
CA GLU A 537 12.20 7.75 20.94
C GLU A 537 12.53 9.23 21.21
N HIS A 538 13.71 9.69 20.79
CA HIS A 538 14.21 11.04 21.02
C HIS A 538 14.21 11.91 19.76
N ASP A 539 14.20 11.30 18.59
CA ASP A 539 14.18 11.95 17.28
C ASP A 539 13.08 11.37 16.39
N ARG A 540 11.84 11.68 16.74
CA ARG A 540 10.65 11.16 16.05
C ARG A 540 10.55 11.56 14.57
N HIS A 541 11.34 12.54 14.12
CA HIS A 541 11.35 13.08 12.76
C HIS A 541 12.59 12.68 11.96
N GLU A 542 13.44 11.81 12.51
CA GLU A 542 14.62 11.27 11.83
C GLU A 542 15.56 12.37 11.28
N LEU A 543 15.81 13.42 12.11
CA LEU A 543 16.62 14.58 11.74
C LEU A 543 18.10 14.41 12.06
N HIS A 544 18.45 13.59 13.06
CA HIS A 544 19.78 13.48 13.62
C HIS A 544 20.36 12.08 13.35
N ASN A 545 21.06 11.95 12.22
CA ASN A 545 21.73 10.69 11.88
C ASN A 545 22.89 10.40 12.85
N LEU A 546 22.68 9.46 13.78
CA LEU A 546 23.67 9.04 14.78
C LEU A 546 24.92 8.40 14.15
N ALA A 547 24.83 7.90 12.90
CA ALA A 547 25.97 7.32 12.19
C ALA A 547 27.05 8.34 11.83
N LEU A 548 26.78 9.64 11.93
CA LEU A 548 27.78 10.71 11.72
C LEU A 548 28.83 10.75 12.81
N ASP A 549 28.49 10.43 14.05
CA ASP A 549 29.44 10.30 15.16
C ASP A 549 29.72 8.80 15.41
N ARG A 550 30.54 8.21 14.53
CA ARG A 550 30.90 6.80 14.55
C ARG A 550 31.54 6.37 15.86
N ALA A 551 32.42 7.19 16.42
CA ALA A 551 33.15 6.86 17.64
C ALA A 551 32.21 6.77 18.83
N LYS A 552 31.32 7.74 18.99
CA LYS A 552 30.32 7.79 20.06
C LYS A 552 29.30 6.67 19.97
N ASN A 553 28.89 6.29 18.75
CA ASN A 553 27.80 5.35 18.51
C ASN A 553 28.29 3.97 18.03
N ALA A 554 29.60 3.65 18.17
CA ALA A 554 30.22 2.46 17.61
C ALA A 554 29.53 1.15 18.05
N GLU A 555 29.25 1.00 19.32
CA GLU A 555 28.57 -0.20 19.88
C GLU A 555 27.14 -0.34 19.34
N LEU A 556 26.39 0.75 19.28
CA LEU A 556 25.00 0.74 18.77
C LEU A 556 24.97 0.43 17.26
N LEU A 557 25.88 1.03 16.49
CA LEU A 557 26.02 0.76 15.05
C LEU A 557 26.36 -0.71 14.79
N ALA A 558 27.31 -1.28 15.52
CA ALA A 558 27.69 -2.69 15.42
C ALA A 558 26.49 -3.60 15.77
N LYS A 559 25.80 -3.33 16.87
CA LYS A 559 24.61 -4.06 17.32
C LYS A 559 23.48 -4.04 16.28
N MET A 560 23.18 -2.88 15.71
CA MET A 560 22.10 -2.75 14.73
C MET A 560 22.46 -3.40 13.38
N ASN A 561 23.72 -3.29 12.95
CA ASN A 561 24.21 -3.97 11.75
C ASN A 561 24.17 -5.50 11.92
N ASP A 562 24.60 -6.02 13.06
CA ASP A 562 24.53 -7.45 13.39
C ASP A 562 23.08 -7.94 13.44
N LYS A 563 22.17 -7.17 14.06
CA LYS A 563 20.72 -7.47 14.05
C LYS A 563 20.18 -7.55 12.62
N LEU A 564 20.52 -6.58 11.76
CA LEU A 564 20.11 -6.57 10.36
C LEU A 564 20.62 -7.80 9.60
N ASN A 565 21.91 -8.16 9.78
CA ASN A 565 22.48 -9.35 9.17
C ASN A 565 21.75 -10.63 9.59
N ARG A 566 21.48 -10.81 10.89
CA ARG A 566 20.73 -11.98 11.39
C ARG A 566 19.31 -12.06 10.82
N LEU A 567 18.62 -10.93 10.67
CA LEU A 567 17.28 -10.92 10.10
C LEU A 567 17.29 -11.28 8.61
N ILE A 568 18.29 -10.79 7.84
CA ILE A 568 18.47 -11.18 6.44
C ILE A 568 18.71 -12.70 6.34
N ASP A 569 19.64 -13.24 7.14
CA ASP A 569 19.93 -14.67 7.14
C ASP A 569 18.68 -15.52 7.48
N ALA A 570 17.89 -15.08 8.44
CA ALA A 570 16.72 -15.83 8.93
C ALA A 570 15.49 -15.72 8.02
N GLU A 571 15.22 -14.56 7.40
CA GLU A 571 13.96 -14.29 6.69
C GLU A 571 14.12 -14.34 5.16
N VAL A 572 15.29 -14.00 4.64
CA VAL A 572 15.60 -14.00 3.21
C VAL A 572 16.44 -15.22 2.81
N GLY A 573 17.43 -15.57 3.64
CA GLY A 573 18.45 -16.57 3.33
C GLY A 573 19.53 -15.99 2.42
N GLU A 574 19.62 -16.48 1.19
CA GLU A 574 20.56 -15.95 0.20
C GLU A 574 20.10 -14.59 -0.33
N ASP A 575 20.85 -13.56 -0.02
CA ASP A 575 20.67 -12.19 -0.53
C ASP A 575 21.91 -11.76 -1.31
N ILE A 576 21.76 -11.64 -2.61
CA ILE A 576 22.85 -11.26 -3.53
C ILE A 576 22.73 -9.81 -4.02
N GLY A 577 21.79 -9.03 -3.46
CA GLY A 577 21.54 -7.65 -3.88
C GLY A 577 20.91 -7.51 -5.27
N GLN A 578 20.32 -8.56 -5.80
CA GLN A 578 19.67 -8.56 -7.11
C GLN A 578 18.62 -7.45 -7.23
N MET A 579 18.68 -6.67 -8.32
CA MET A 579 17.71 -5.60 -8.62
C MET A 579 16.73 -5.97 -9.72
N LEU A 580 17.10 -6.85 -10.62
CA LEU A 580 16.32 -7.21 -11.80
C LEU A 580 16.12 -8.72 -11.82
N PRO A 581 14.93 -9.19 -12.22
CA PRO A 581 14.73 -10.62 -12.40
C PRO A 581 15.61 -11.16 -13.54
N PRO A 582 16.04 -12.43 -13.51
CA PRO A 582 16.74 -13.04 -14.62
C PRO A 582 15.79 -13.16 -15.84
N ASN A 583 16.36 -13.10 -17.04
CA ASN A 583 15.66 -13.35 -18.32
C ASN A 583 14.47 -12.42 -18.60
N VAL A 584 14.62 -11.13 -18.37
CA VAL A 584 13.59 -10.14 -18.72
C VAL A 584 13.62 -9.82 -20.20
N ASP A 585 12.50 -9.95 -20.88
CA ASP A 585 12.33 -9.55 -22.28
C ASP A 585 12.50 -8.03 -22.46
N GLY A 586 13.12 -7.63 -23.58
CA GLY A 586 13.21 -6.23 -23.97
C GLY A 586 14.59 -5.60 -23.88
N GLY A 587 15.65 -6.40 -23.71
CA GLY A 587 17.05 -5.92 -23.73
C GLY A 587 17.56 -5.37 -22.39
N TRP A 588 16.79 -5.50 -21.33
CA TRP A 588 17.16 -5.21 -19.95
C TRP A 588 17.62 -6.49 -19.28
N VAL A 589 18.73 -7.05 -19.74
CA VAL A 589 19.26 -8.29 -19.16
C VAL A 589 20.03 -7.94 -17.89
N ALA A 590 19.50 -8.38 -16.76
CA ALA A 590 20.30 -8.46 -15.56
C ALA A 590 20.07 -9.81 -14.92
N THR A 591 20.91 -10.73 -15.24
CA THR A 591 20.94 -12.05 -14.62
C THR A 591 21.47 -11.99 -13.20
N ASP A 592 22.28 -10.99 -12.92
CA ASP A 592 22.90 -10.73 -11.63
C ASP A 592 23.24 -9.23 -11.63
N ALA A 593 22.70 -8.48 -10.69
CA ALA A 593 22.94 -7.05 -10.59
C ALA A 593 24.42 -6.67 -10.49
N SER A 594 25.27 -7.63 -10.16
CA SER A 594 26.72 -7.45 -10.09
C SER A 594 27.43 -7.64 -11.42
N LYS A 595 26.79 -8.22 -12.44
CA LYS A 595 27.53 -8.69 -13.61
C LYS A 595 27.42 -7.87 -14.85
N ASP A 596 26.24 -7.53 -15.34
CA ASP A 596 26.12 -6.98 -16.69
C ASP A 596 24.91 -6.06 -16.89
N VAL A 597 25.06 -4.81 -16.60
CA VAL A 597 24.20 -3.77 -17.19
C VAL A 597 25.02 -2.58 -17.63
#